data_6a7dc0386fddd1f3bfe5b2bc9c6edfbc
#
_entry.id   6a7dc0386fddd1f3bfe5b2bc9c6edfbc
#
_cell.length_a   1.000
_cell.length_b   1.000
_cell.length_c   1.000
_cell.angle_alpha   90.00
_cell.angle_beta   90.00
_cell.angle_gamma   90.00
#
_symmetry.space_group_name_H-M   'P 1'
#
loop_
_entity.id
_entity.type
_entity.pdbx_description
1 polymer ?
#
loop_
_entity_poly.entity_id
_entity_poly.type
_entity_poly.pdbx_seq_one_letter_code
_entity_poly.pdbx_strand_id
1 'polypeptide(L)'
;MRLETERKMKRWREQRWILDQVIQTRGIDWDQGRTGKIIRNCGPGVEKDLTEVCSRIKKFVDIPREFSQSAARREEQGRAAEAAGELNNARDHYYTASCFYTNAMWAIYEDGNPQRMHWQERKRANYDKFIQYAGRPIERVELPYDGKKIQALLHLPPNRRAGEKVPCVMYIPGMDGVKEDHPATGDPFIERGFALLSIDCPGQGETREGGIKCTAANVADAGKLAADYLTRRDEIDADRLGVMASSMGSYWAPRMVAEEKRFKACAVSGVCMEPGQFAIFNMSSPTFKLNYMYMSGYDDEATFDEFAKTLSLEGVTAKITCPYMVVAGEDDEHCDMKFVYKLMGEAPAPKLLYVFEG
;
A
#
# COMPACT_ATOMS: atom_id res chain seq x y z
N MET A 1 -10.03 -11.66 21.65
CA MET A 1 -10.71 -12.37 20.55
C MET A 1 -9.64 -13.17 19.81
N ARG A 2 -9.80 -14.47 19.61
CA ARG A 2 -8.90 -15.25 18.74
C ARG A 2 -9.46 -15.17 17.33
N LEU A 3 -8.74 -14.58 16.42
CA LEU A 3 -9.10 -14.54 15.01
C LEU A 3 -9.12 -15.98 14.47
N GLU A 4 -10.09 -16.31 13.64
CA GLU A 4 -10.22 -17.66 13.08
C GLU A 4 -9.02 -18.03 12.21
N THR A 5 -8.47 -17.05 11.48
CA THR A 5 -7.25 -17.16 10.69
C THR A 5 -6.03 -17.55 11.54
N GLU A 6 -5.94 -17.04 12.78
CA GLU A 6 -4.87 -17.43 13.73
C GLU A 6 -4.86 -18.94 14.05
N ARG A 7 -6.01 -19.60 13.94
CA ARG A 7 -6.14 -21.03 14.22
C ARG A 7 -5.63 -21.91 13.09
N LYS A 8 -5.63 -21.40 11.87
CA LYS A 8 -5.32 -22.17 10.65
C LYS A 8 -3.84 -22.06 10.24
N MET A 9 -3.14 -21.03 10.67
CA MET A 9 -1.72 -20.85 10.41
C MET A 9 -0.87 -21.39 11.56
N LYS A 10 -0.12 -22.46 11.30
CA LYS A 10 0.71 -23.16 12.31
C LYS A 10 1.79 -22.23 12.89
N ARG A 11 2.54 -21.57 12.02
CA ARG A 11 3.62 -20.67 12.41
C ARG A 11 3.10 -19.51 13.28
N TRP A 12 1.95 -18.94 12.98
CA TRP A 12 1.33 -17.90 13.78
C TRP A 12 1.00 -18.39 15.20
N ARG A 13 0.43 -19.59 15.33
CA ARG A 13 0.08 -20.17 16.63
C ARG A 13 1.33 -20.44 17.48
N GLU A 14 2.41 -20.91 16.86
CA GLU A 14 3.66 -21.25 17.54
C GLU A 14 4.46 -20.02 17.96
N GLN A 15 4.40 -18.93 17.18
CA GLN A 15 5.23 -17.74 17.39
C GLN A 15 4.50 -16.57 18.04
N ARG A 16 3.20 -16.69 18.26
CA ARG A 16 2.39 -15.59 18.78
C ARG A 16 2.88 -15.01 20.11
N TRP A 17 3.32 -15.87 21.00
CA TRP A 17 3.86 -15.46 22.29
C TRP A 17 5.22 -14.76 22.16
N ILE A 18 6.06 -15.21 21.22
CA ILE A 18 7.34 -14.57 20.90
C ILE A 18 7.08 -13.16 20.35
N LEU A 19 6.10 -13.02 19.46
CA LEU A 19 5.71 -11.74 18.88
C LEU A 19 5.33 -10.72 19.97
N ASP A 20 4.56 -11.11 20.98
CA ASP A 20 4.21 -10.25 22.10
C ASP A 20 5.44 -9.78 22.90
N GLN A 21 6.47 -10.64 23.05
CA GLN A 21 7.74 -10.26 23.68
C GLN A 21 8.54 -9.29 22.79
N VAL A 22 8.57 -9.54 21.49
CA VAL A 22 9.25 -8.65 20.52
C VAL A 22 8.60 -7.28 20.50
N ILE A 23 7.26 -7.20 20.52
CA ILE A 23 6.52 -5.93 20.59
C ILE A 23 6.89 -5.15 21.87
N GLN A 24 7.04 -5.82 23.02
CA GLN A 24 7.43 -5.16 24.25
C GLN A 24 8.84 -4.57 24.21
N THR A 25 9.75 -5.14 23.44
CA THR A 25 11.14 -4.70 23.34
C THR A 25 11.41 -3.77 22.15
N ARG A 26 10.77 -3.99 21.01
CA ARG A 26 11.00 -3.26 19.75
C ARG A 26 9.84 -2.34 19.37
N GLY A 27 8.71 -2.39 20.08
CA GLY A 27 7.51 -1.65 19.74
C GLY A 27 6.85 -2.17 18.46
N ILE A 28 6.06 -1.31 17.80
CA ILE A 28 5.34 -1.67 16.55
C ILE A 28 6.22 -1.71 15.31
N ASP A 29 7.46 -1.30 15.43
CA ASP A 29 8.47 -1.31 14.34
C ASP A 29 9.29 -2.61 14.30
N TRP A 30 8.78 -3.70 14.88
CA TRP A 30 9.51 -4.97 14.98
C TRP A 30 9.80 -5.65 13.64
N ASP A 31 8.96 -5.43 12.64
CA ASP A 31 9.05 -6.06 11.31
C ASP A 31 9.36 -5.08 10.19
N GLN A 32 9.02 -3.81 10.37
CA GLN A 32 9.28 -2.70 9.43
C GLN A 32 9.04 -1.35 10.11
N GLY A 33 9.60 -0.27 9.57
CA GLY A 33 9.48 1.09 10.14
C GLY A 33 8.08 1.71 9.99
N ARG A 34 7.08 1.22 10.70
CA ARG A 34 5.68 1.70 10.65
C ARG A 34 5.53 3.10 11.17
N THR A 35 6.15 3.40 12.32
CA THR A 35 6.12 4.76 12.90
C THR A 35 6.72 5.77 11.94
N GLY A 36 7.88 5.45 11.35
CA GLY A 36 8.51 6.30 10.34
C GLY A 36 7.63 6.51 9.09
N LYS A 37 6.92 5.49 8.63
CA LYS A 37 5.95 5.63 7.53
C LYS A 37 4.81 6.59 7.89
N ILE A 38 4.24 6.46 9.09
CA ILE A 38 3.16 7.33 9.57
C ILE A 38 3.65 8.79 9.67
N ILE A 39 4.83 9.02 10.25
CA ILE A 39 5.41 10.36 10.36
C ILE A 39 5.64 10.97 8.97
N ARG A 40 6.19 10.23 8.02
CA ARG A 40 6.39 10.72 6.64
C ARG A 40 5.09 11.10 5.93
N ASN A 41 4.00 10.38 6.21
CA ASN A 41 2.71 10.66 5.60
C ASN A 41 1.93 11.78 6.30
N CYS A 42 1.93 11.81 7.65
CA CYS A 42 1.14 12.75 8.44
C CYS A 42 1.91 14.00 8.88
N GLY A 43 3.23 14.03 8.66
CA GLY A 43 4.12 15.08 9.15
C GLY A 43 4.50 14.91 10.63
N PRO A 44 5.42 15.76 11.15
CA PRO A 44 5.98 15.63 12.50
C PRO A 44 4.95 15.86 13.62
N GLY A 45 3.85 16.54 13.35
CA GLY A 45 2.78 16.78 14.32
C GLY A 45 2.11 15.52 14.88
N VAL A 46 2.40 14.34 14.32
CA VAL A 46 1.87 13.03 14.74
C VAL A 46 2.74 12.34 15.80
N GLU A 47 3.98 12.77 16.02
CA GLU A 47 4.97 12.09 16.87
C GLU A 47 4.49 11.91 18.32
N LYS A 48 3.81 12.91 18.86
CA LYS A 48 3.25 12.83 20.22
C LYS A 48 2.21 11.72 20.34
N ASP A 49 1.29 11.63 19.35
CA ASP A 49 0.27 10.58 19.35
C ASP A 49 0.89 9.20 19.18
N LEU A 50 1.89 9.08 18.32
CA LEU A 50 2.61 7.82 18.12
C LEU A 50 3.33 7.37 19.38
N THR A 51 3.99 8.29 20.08
CA THR A 51 4.63 8.01 21.37
C THR A 51 3.60 7.48 22.38
N GLU A 52 2.43 8.11 22.47
CA GLU A 52 1.35 7.67 23.36
C GLU A 52 0.81 6.29 22.95
N VAL A 53 0.47 6.09 21.68
CA VAL A 53 -0.03 4.82 21.14
C VAL A 53 0.99 3.70 21.36
N CYS A 54 2.24 3.90 20.96
CA CYS A 54 3.30 2.89 21.10
C CYS A 54 3.58 2.52 22.56
N SER A 55 3.51 3.51 23.49
CA SER A 55 3.71 3.24 24.92
C SER A 55 2.67 2.29 25.52
N ARG A 56 1.47 2.26 24.96
CA ARG A 56 0.33 1.44 25.41
C ARG A 56 0.23 0.08 24.73
N ILE A 57 0.86 -0.10 23.57
CA ILE A 57 0.88 -1.37 22.85
C ILE A 57 1.93 -2.29 23.52
N LYS A 58 1.44 -3.37 24.16
CA LYS A 58 2.28 -4.40 24.80
C LYS A 58 2.14 -5.76 24.12
N LYS A 59 1.07 -5.93 23.33
CA LYS A 59 0.74 -7.17 22.63
C LYS A 59 0.15 -6.83 21.27
N PHE A 60 0.24 -7.76 20.35
CA PHE A 60 -0.37 -7.60 19.02
C PHE A 60 -1.86 -7.23 19.06
N VAL A 61 -2.61 -7.81 19.99
CA VAL A 61 -4.05 -7.53 20.17
C VAL A 61 -4.36 -6.13 20.70
N ASP A 62 -3.36 -5.37 21.18
CA ASP A 62 -3.56 -3.99 21.64
C ASP A 62 -3.57 -3.01 20.46
N ILE A 63 -2.94 -3.35 19.34
CA ILE A 63 -2.78 -2.49 18.17
C ILE A 63 -4.12 -1.92 17.68
N PRO A 64 -5.16 -2.72 17.43
CA PRO A 64 -6.44 -2.20 16.96
C PRO A 64 -7.05 -1.17 17.91
N ARG A 65 -7.02 -1.44 19.19
CA ARG A 65 -7.60 -0.58 20.23
C ARG A 65 -6.88 0.77 20.31
N GLU A 66 -5.57 0.76 20.45
CA GLU A 66 -4.79 1.97 20.68
C GLU A 66 -4.81 2.91 19.47
N PHE A 67 -4.66 2.36 18.26
CA PHE A 67 -4.77 3.15 17.04
C PHE A 67 -6.18 3.69 16.81
N SER A 68 -7.24 2.88 17.04
CA SER A 68 -8.62 3.36 16.83
C SER A 68 -9.03 4.45 17.82
N GLN A 69 -8.58 4.38 19.08
CA GLN A 69 -8.82 5.44 20.06
C GLN A 69 -8.09 6.74 19.68
N SER A 70 -6.86 6.65 19.20
CA SER A 70 -6.12 7.81 18.72
C SER A 70 -6.74 8.40 17.45
N ALA A 71 -7.21 7.54 16.53
CA ALA A 71 -7.95 7.97 15.35
C ALA A 71 -9.21 8.76 15.72
N ALA A 72 -10.00 8.27 16.69
CA ALA A 72 -11.21 8.96 17.15
C ALA A 72 -10.90 10.33 17.78
N ARG A 73 -9.80 10.44 18.55
CA ARG A 73 -9.36 11.75 19.09
C ARG A 73 -9.00 12.72 17.97
N ARG A 74 -8.24 12.27 16.97
CA ARG A 74 -7.86 13.11 15.82
C ARG A 74 -9.07 13.52 14.99
N GLU A 75 -10.03 12.66 14.82
CA GLU A 75 -11.29 12.99 14.16
C GLU A 75 -12.07 14.05 14.93
N GLU A 76 -12.14 13.98 16.27
CA GLU A 76 -12.78 15.02 17.08
C GLU A 76 -12.05 16.36 16.98
N GLN A 77 -10.72 16.36 17.00
CA GLN A 77 -9.91 17.55 16.76
C GLN A 77 -10.16 18.14 15.37
N GLY A 78 -10.32 17.28 14.36
CA GLY A 78 -10.69 17.70 13.00
C GLY A 78 -12.04 18.42 12.97
N ARG A 79 -13.05 17.87 13.64
CA ARG A 79 -14.37 18.52 13.76
C ARG A 79 -14.32 19.86 14.50
N ALA A 80 -13.53 19.92 15.58
CA ALA A 80 -13.38 21.17 16.33
C ALA A 80 -12.68 22.26 15.50
N ALA A 81 -11.60 21.89 14.79
CA ALA A 81 -10.89 22.81 13.90
C ALA A 81 -11.77 23.28 12.73
N GLU A 82 -12.56 22.37 12.13
CA GLU A 82 -13.55 22.69 11.08
C GLU A 82 -14.59 23.69 11.59
N ALA A 83 -15.14 23.46 12.79
CA ALA A 83 -16.12 24.38 13.39
C ALA A 83 -15.52 25.75 13.72
N ALA A 84 -14.22 25.81 14.01
CA ALA A 84 -13.47 27.06 14.24
C ALA A 84 -13.05 27.77 12.93
N GLY A 85 -13.28 27.18 11.76
CA GLY A 85 -12.84 27.70 10.47
C GLY A 85 -11.35 27.49 10.17
N GLU A 86 -10.66 26.68 10.97
CA GLU A 86 -9.24 26.34 10.82
C GLU A 86 -9.05 25.18 9.82
N LEU A 87 -9.41 25.40 8.55
CA LEU A 87 -9.57 24.33 7.56
C LEU A 87 -8.29 23.54 7.27
N ASN A 88 -7.10 24.17 7.33
CA ASN A 88 -5.84 23.47 7.18
C ASN A 88 -5.57 22.52 8.35
N ASN A 89 -5.83 22.97 9.58
CA ASN A 89 -5.69 22.11 10.77
C ASN A 89 -6.74 20.98 10.72
N ALA A 90 -7.97 21.29 10.32
CA ALA A 90 -9.02 20.27 10.15
C ALA A 90 -8.60 19.21 9.13
N ARG A 91 -8.07 19.61 7.96
CA ARG A 91 -7.52 18.71 6.93
C ARG A 91 -6.48 17.75 7.50
N ASP A 92 -5.49 18.26 8.22
CA ASP A 92 -4.38 17.49 8.75
C ASP A 92 -4.83 16.51 9.83
N HIS A 93 -5.78 16.92 10.67
CA HIS A 93 -6.40 16.04 11.66
C HIS A 93 -7.22 14.92 11.01
N TYR A 94 -8.02 15.22 10.01
CA TYR A 94 -8.81 14.21 9.29
C TYR A 94 -7.93 13.22 8.53
N TYR A 95 -6.84 13.70 7.91
CA TYR A 95 -5.87 12.79 7.28
C TYR A 95 -5.22 11.86 8.31
N THR A 96 -4.76 12.40 9.43
CA THR A 96 -4.16 11.63 10.52
C THR A 96 -5.14 10.60 11.08
N ALA A 97 -6.41 10.96 11.27
CA ALA A 97 -7.46 10.04 11.71
C ALA A 97 -7.64 8.88 10.72
N SER A 98 -7.70 9.17 9.41
CA SER A 98 -7.78 8.16 8.35
C SER A 98 -6.58 7.20 8.38
N CYS A 99 -5.36 7.73 8.53
CA CYS A 99 -4.14 6.94 8.63
C CYS A 99 -4.15 6.03 9.89
N PHE A 100 -4.61 6.54 11.03
CA PHE A 100 -4.69 5.77 12.26
C PHE A 100 -5.77 4.68 12.22
N TYR A 101 -6.93 4.93 11.59
CA TYR A 101 -7.91 3.87 11.34
C TYR A 101 -7.36 2.77 10.42
N THR A 102 -6.54 3.12 9.42
CA THR A 102 -5.81 2.13 8.60
C THR A 102 -4.93 1.24 9.46
N ASN A 103 -4.15 1.84 10.37
CA ASN A 103 -3.28 1.09 11.28
C ASN A 103 -4.05 0.28 12.34
N ALA A 104 -5.25 0.72 12.75
CA ALA A 104 -6.13 -0.08 13.61
C ALA A 104 -6.60 -1.36 12.90
N MET A 105 -6.90 -1.28 11.61
CA MET A 105 -7.37 -2.42 10.82
C MET A 105 -6.25 -3.41 10.46
N TRP A 106 -5.00 -2.94 10.40
CA TRP A 106 -3.87 -3.76 9.96
C TRP A 106 -3.73 -5.08 10.70
N ALA A 107 -4.01 -5.11 12.00
CA ALA A 107 -3.88 -6.32 12.82
C ALA A 107 -5.11 -7.26 12.76
N ILE A 108 -6.10 -6.99 11.89
CA ILE A 108 -7.32 -7.78 11.74
C ILE A 108 -7.38 -8.38 10.34
N TYR A 109 -7.16 -9.69 10.23
CA TYR A 109 -7.11 -10.44 8.98
C TYR A 109 -8.34 -11.35 8.80
N GLU A 110 -9.53 -10.78 8.93
CA GLU A 110 -10.78 -11.51 8.99
C GLU A 110 -11.85 -10.84 8.13
N ASP A 111 -12.42 -11.62 7.20
CA ASP A 111 -13.50 -11.13 6.33
C ASP A 111 -14.76 -10.84 7.16
N GLY A 112 -15.41 -9.71 6.86
CA GLY A 112 -16.65 -9.33 7.52
C GLY A 112 -16.51 -8.99 9.01
N ASN A 113 -15.29 -8.79 9.52
CA ASN A 113 -15.09 -8.38 10.91
C ASN A 113 -15.77 -7.03 11.17
N PRO A 114 -16.75 -6.94 12.12
CA PRO A 114 -17.54 -5.73 12.31
C PRO A 114 -16.71 -4.50 12.72
N GLN A 115 -15.64 -4.69 13.53
CA GLN A 115 -14.78 -3.58 13.93
C GLN A 115 -13.96 -3.07 12.74
N ARG A 116 -13.41 -3.99 11.92
CA ARG A 116 -12.69 -3.63 10.70
C ARG A 116 -13.59 -2.86 9.73
N MET A 117 -14.82 -3.33 9.50
CA MET A 117 -15.81 -2.66 8.64
C MET A 117 -16.15 -1.25 9.16
N HIS A 118 -16.42 -1.12 10.48
CA HIS A 118 -16.69 0.17 11.10
C HIS A 118 -15.51 1.15 10.93
N TRP A 119 -14.29 0.71 11.16
CA TRP A 119 -13.11 1.58 10.99
C TRP A 119 -12.82 1.90 9.52
N GLN A 120 -13.16 1.02 8.60
CA GLN A 120 -13.09 1.32 7.17
C GLN A 120 -14.05 2.45 6.78
N GLU A 121 -15.27 2.44 7.31
CA GLU A 121 -16.22 3.53 7.12
C GLU A 121 -15.70 4.85 7.72
N ARG A 122 -15.14 4.81 8.95
CA ARG A 122 -14.55 5.99 9.60
C ARG A 122 -13.34 6.51 8.83
N LYS A 123 -12.44 5.62 8.42
CA LYS A 123 -11.31 5.95 7.55
C LYS A 123 -11.78 6.72 6.32
N ARG A 124 -12.76 6.17 5.60
CA ARG A 124 -13.30 6.77 4.38
C ARG A 124 -13.90 8.14 4.64
N ALA A 125 -14.75 8.29 5.67
CA ALA A 125 -15.39 9.55 6.02
C ALA A 125 -14.35 10.65 6.36
N ASN A 126 -13.32 10.30 7.12
CA ASN A 126 -12.23 11.23 7.45
C ASN A 126 -11.42 11.60 6.20
N TYR A 127 -11.15 10.63 5.30
CA TYR A 127 -10.44 10.95 4.06
C TYR A 127 -11.29 11.79 3.10
N ASP A 128 -12.63 11.66 3.09
CA ASP A 128 -13.52 12.54 2.34
C ASP A 128 -13.44 14.00 2.84
N LYS A 129 -13.31 14.18 4.17
CA LYS A 129 -13.03 15.50 4.75
C LYS A 129 -11.65 16.04 4.36
N PHE A 130 -10.63 15.18 4.34
CA PHE A 130 -9.31 15.55 3.80
C PHE A 130 -9.41 16.00 2.34
N ILE A 131 -10.11 15.26 1.47
CA ILE A 131 -10.34 15.64 0.06
C ILE A 131 -10.98 17.03 -0.04
N GLN A 132 -11.99 17.30 0.78
CA GLN A 132 -12.70 18.58 0.78
C GLN A 132 -11.77 19.77 1.03
N TYR A 133 -10.71 19.60 1.82
CA TYR A 133 -9.78 20.66 2.24
C TYR A 133 -8.37 20.53 1.65
N ALA A 134 -8.15 19.63 0.71
CA ALA A 134 -6.81 19.25 0.24
C ALA A 134 -6.06 20.34 -0.57
N GLY A 135 -6.74 21.42 -1.01
CA GLY A 135 -6.13 22.48 -1.82
C GLY A 135 -5.74 22.06 -3.24
N ARG A 136 -6.11 20.86 -3.65
CA ARG A 136 -5.95 20.32 -5.01
C ARG A 136 -7.12 19.38 -5.34
N PRO A 137 -7.46 19.20 -6.63
CA PRO A 137 -8.48 18.21 -7.01
C PRO A 137 -8.05 16.79 -6.67
N ILE A 138 -8.89 16.08 -5.93
CA ILE A 138 -8.73 14.64 -5.64
C ILE A 138 -10.07 13.98 -5.94
N GLU A 139 -10.06 12.97 -6.78
CA GLU A 139 -11.26 12.25 -7.20
C GLU A 139 -11.19 10.79 -6.76
N ARG A 140 -12.30 10.26 -6.22
CA ARG A 140 -12.45 8.82 -6.03
C ARG A 140 -12.71 8.16 -7.39
N VAL A 141 -11.95 7.14 -7.69
CA VAL A 141 -12.02 6.39 -8.94
C VAL A 141 -12.41 4.96 -8.65
N GLU A 142 -13.42 4.48 -9.38
CA GLU A 142 -13.90 3.12 -9.31
C GLU A 142 -13.71 2.46 -10.68
N LEU A 143 -12.77 1.51 -10.77
CA LEU A 143 -12.48 0.78 -11.99
C LEU A 143 -13.29 -0.52 -12.00
N PRO A 144 -14.20 -0.72 -12.97
CA PRO A 144 -15.04 -1.93 -13.04
C PRO A 144 -14.19 -3.19 -13.23
N TYR A 145 -14.40 -4.20 -12.39
CA TYR A 145 -13.71 -5.49 -12.48
C TYR A 145 -14.63 -6.62 -12.02
N ASP A 146 -15.04 -7.49 -12.93
CA ASP A 146 -15.84 -8.70 -12.64
C ASP A 146 -17.05 -8.44 -11.72
N GLY A 147 -17.90 -7.48 -12.09
CA GLY A 147 -19.07 -7.08 -11.31
C GLY A 147 -18.78 -6.34 -10.02
N LYS A 148 -17.50 -6.10 -9.71
CA LYS A 148 -16.99 -5.36 -8.54
C LYS A 148 -16.19 -4.15 -8.99
N LYS A 149 -15.50 -3.48 -8.07
CA LYS A 149 -14.77 -2.25 -8.35
C LYS A 149 -13.40 -2.26 -7.69
N ILE A 150 -12.35 -2.00 -8.47
CA ILE A 150 -11.03 -1.65 -7.95
C ILE A 150 -11.06 -0.18 -7.59
N GLN A 151 -10.61 0.16 -6.38
CA GLN A 151 -10.68 1.50 -5.82
C GLN A 151 -9.37 2.25 -6.00
N ALA A 152 -9.45 3.51 -6.43
CA ALA A 152 -8.29 4.37 -6.60
C ALA A 152 -8.62 5.83 -6.24
N LEU A 153 -7.59 6.67 -6.18
CA LEU A 153 -7.67 8.11 -6.01
C LEU A 153 -6.88 8.77 -7.12
N LEU A 154 -7.52 9.64 -7.90
CA LEU A 154 -6.83 10.49 -8.88
C LEU A 154 -6.58 11.86 -8.25
N HIS A 155 -5.31 12.23 -8.14
CA HIS A 155 -4.88 13.56 -7.71
C HIS A 155 -4.40 14.34 -8.93
N LEU A 156 -4.92 15.53 -9.11
CA LEU A 156 -4.45 16.45 -10.14
C LEU A 156 -3.56 17.55 -9.52
N PRO A 157 -2.51 18.02 -10.21
CA PRO A 157 -1.69 19.10 -9.70
C PRO A 157 -2.51 20.40 -9.57
N PRO A 158 -2.31 21.17 -8.46
CA PRO A 158 -3.17 22.32 -8.15
C PRO A 158 -3.06 23.46 -9.17
N ASN A 159 -1.93 23.59 -9.84
CA ASN A 159 -1.62 24.69 -10.75
C ASN A 159 -1.79 24.32 -12.24
N ARG A 160 -2.49 23.21 -12.55
CA ARG A 160 -2.76 22.80 -13.93
C ARG A 160 -3.61 23.86 -14.66
N ARG A 161 -3.17 24.25 -15.85
CA ARG A 161 -3.93 25.18 -16.70
C ARG A 161 -5.14 24.49 -17.34
N ALA A 162 -6.17 25.25 -17.63
CA ALA A 162 -7.31 24.74 -18.37
C ALA A 162 -6.86 24.19 -19.73
N GLY A 163 -7.29 22.98 -20.08
CA GLY A 163 -6.91 22.29 -21.32
C GLY A 163 -5.49 21.69 -21.34
N GLU A 164 -4.68 21.91 -20.31
CA GLU A 164 -3.36 21.31 -20.21
C GLU A 164 -3.47 19.81 -19.89
N LYS A 165 -2.73 18.98 -20.63
CA LYS A 165 -2.54 17.57 -20.33
C LYS A 165 -1.26 17.36 -19.54
N VAL A 166 -1.34 16.63 -18.42
CA VAL A 166 -0.20 16.38 -17.54
C VAL A 166 0.17 14.91 -17.55
N PRO A 167 1.45 14.56 -17.36
CA PRO A 167 1.86 13.16 -17.16
C PRO A 167 1.20 12.59 -15.89
N CYS A 168 1.03 11.27 -15.86
CA CYS A 168 0.45 10.61 -14.70
C CYS A 168 1.33 9.45 -14.22
N VAL A 169 1.52 9.37 -12.92
CA VAL A 169 2.15 8.21 -12.27
C VAL A 169 1.08 7.42 -11.52
N MET A 170 0.97 6.13 -11.82
CA MET A 170 0.22 5.20 -11.00
C MET A 170 1.11 4.75 -9.84
N TYR A 171 0.66 5.01 -8.61
CA TYR A 171 1.34 4.60 -7.39
C TYR A 171 0.71 3.34 -6.79
N ILE A 172 1.54 2.32 -6.57
CA ILE A 172 1.15 1.04 -6.00
C ILE A 172 1.86 0.90 -4.64
N PRO A 173 1.14 1.01 -3.53
CA PRO A 173 1.73 0.81 -2.20
C PRO A 173 2.14 -0.65 -1.99
N GLY A 174 2.97 -0.90 -0.97
CA GLY A 174 3.31 -2.25 -0.54
C GLY A 174 2.11 -3.01 0.03
N MET A 175 2.32 -4.27 0.41
CA MET A 175 1.31 -5.20 0.92
C MET A 175 0.45 -4.62 2.06
N ASP A 176 1.06 -3.88 2.99
CA ASP A 176 0.38 -3.26 4.14
C ASP A 176 -0.13 -1.85 3.84
N GLY A 177 0.02 -1.38 2.61
CA GLY A 177 -0.36 -0.03 2.21
C GLY A 177 -1.74 0.01 1.59
N VAL A 178 -2.27 1.22 1.52
CA VAL A 178 -3.54 1.56 0.88
C VAL A 178 -3.38 2.81 0.02
N LYS A 179 -4.33 3.07 -0.87
CA LYS A 179 -4.29 4.22 -1.80
C LYS A 179 -4.17 5.58 -1.11
N GLU A 180 -4.57 5.68 0.16
CA GLU A 180 -4.42 6.91 0.96
C GLU A 180 -2.99 7.14 1.47
N ASP A 181 -2.08 6.17 1.36
CA ASP A 181 -0.68 6.26 1.82
C ASP A 181 0.24 6.98 0.80
N HIS A 182 -0.31 7.94 0.04
CA HIS A 182 0.41 8.60 -1.04
C HIS A 182 1.38 9.73 -0.64
N PRO A 183 1.20 10.49 0.49
CA PRO A 183 1.92 11.75 0.66
C PRO A 183 3.43 11.64 0.55
N ALA A 184 4.03 10.71 1.28
CA ALA A 184 5.50 10.59 1.29
C ALA A 184 6.11 10.24 -0.08
N THR A 185 5.35 9.52 -0.94
CA THR A 185 5.86 8.99 -2.20
C THR A 185 5.22 9.67 -3.41
N GLY A 186 3.94 9.97 -3.33
CA GLY A 186 3.15 10.49 -4.44
C GLY A 186 3.16 12.01 -4.53
N ASP A 187 3.10 12.73 -3.42
CA ASP A 187 3.03 14.20 -3.43
C ASP A 187 4.24 14.84 -4.13
N PRO A 188 5.48 14.32 -4.04
CA PRO A 188 6.59 14.82 -4.84
C PRO A 188 6.37 14.82 -6.36
N PHE A 189 5.57 13.90 -6.90
CA PHE A 189 5.17 13.93 -8.32
C PHE A 189 4.16 15.04 -8.58
N ILE A 190 3.16 15.20 -7.70
CA ILE A 190 2.12 16.23 -7.81
C ILE A 190 2.75 17.63 -7.79
N GLU A 191 3.72 17.87 -6.89
CA GLU A 191 4.47 19.11 -6.79
C GLU A 191 5.26 19.45 -8.06
N ARG A 192 5.65 18.42 -8.82
CA ARG A 192 6.33 18.56 -10.14
C ARG A 192 5.39 18.60 -11.31
N GLY A 193 4.08 18.77 -11.08
CA GLY A 193 3.08 18.91 -12.13
C GLY A 193 2.57 17.60 -12.73
N PHE A 194 2.83 16.46 -12.10
CA PHE A 194 2.25 15.19 -12.50
C PHE A 194 0.87 14.99 -11.84
N ALA A 195 -0.01 14.29 -12.51
CA ALA A 195 -1.13 13.64 -11.85
C ALA A 195 -0.64 12.34 -11.16
N LEU A 196 -1.36 11.93 -10.11
CA LEU A 196 -1.09 10.69 -9.40
C LEU A 196 -2.37 9.85 -9.34
N LEU A 197 -2.33 8.61 -9.82
CA LEU A 197 -3.36 7.61 -9.57
C LEU A 197 -2.87 6.66 -8.47
N SER A 198 -3.29 6.88 -7.23
CA SER A 198 -3.00 5.96 -6.13
C SER A 198 -4.06 4.87 -6.07
N ILE A 199 -3.66 3.59 -6.09
CA ILE A 199 -4.58 2.45 -6.27
C ILE A 199 -4.52 1.47 -5.11
N ASP A 200 -5.68 0.98 -4.68
CA ASP A 200 -5.80 -0.28 -3.93
C ASP A 200 -5.84 -1.43 -4.93
N CYS A 201 -4.73 -2.12 -5.13
CA CYS A 201 -4.67 -3.30 -5.99
C CYS A 201 -5.58 -4.43 -5.47
N PRO A 202 -5.89 -5.46 -6.29
CA PRO A 202 -6.56 -6.67 -5.81
C PRO A 202 -5.95 -7.16 -4.49
N GLY A 203 -6.77 -7.36 -3.48
CA GLY A 203 -6.35 -7.75 -2.13
C GLY A 203 -6.03 -6.61 -1.17
N GLN A 204 -5.98 -5.34 -1.61
CA GLN A 204 -5.68 -4.19 -0.76
C GLN A 204 -6.92 -3.35 -0.42
N GLY A 205 -6.89 -2.71 0.74
CA GLY A 205 -7.79 -1.65 1.16
C GLY A 205 -9.26 -1.84 0.81
N GLU A 206 -9.90 -0.81 0.27
CA GLU A 206 -11.32 -0.85 -0.12
C GLU A 206 -11.59 -1.84 -1.27
N THR A 207 -10.62 -2.11 -2.14
CA THR A 207 -10.74 -3.14 -3.19
C THR A 207 -10.92 -4.54 -2.57
N ARG A 208 -10.15 -4.85 -1.52
CA ARG A 208 -10.27 -6.11 -0.77
C ARG A 208 -11.60 -6.20 -0.02
N GLU A 209 -12.00 -5.11 0.64
CA GLU A 209 -13.29 -5.03 1.34
C GLU A 209 -14.48 -5.18 0.37
N GLY A 210 -14.34 -4.71 -0.87
CA GLY A 210 -15.26 -4.94 -1.98
C GLY A 210 -15.28 -6.38 -2.52
N GLY A 211 -14.49 -7.29 -1.92
CA GLY A 211 -14.46 -8.71 -2.22
C GLY A 211 -13.56 -9.11 -3.40
N ILE A 212 -12.63 -8.25 -3.81
CA ILE A 212 -11.62 -8.59 -4.83
C ILE A 212 -10.35 -9.09 -4.12
N LYS A 213 -10.11 -10.39 -4.21
CA LYS A 213 -8.93 -11.06 -3.65
C LYS A 213 -7.75 -10.97 -4.61
N CYS A 214 -6.52 -10.96 -4.09
CA CYS A 214 -5.31 -11.00 -4.89
C CYS A 214 -5.09 -12.41 -5.46
N THR A 215 -4.78 -12.49 -6.75
CA THR A 215 -4.33 -13.73 -7.42
C THR A 215 -2.99 -13.49 -8.10
N ALA A 216 -2.37 -14.53 -8.63
CA ALA A 216 -1.13 -14.40 -9.39
C ALA A 216 -1.29 -13.56 -10.67
N ALA A 217 -2.51 -13.44 -11.22
CA ALA A 217 -2.79 -12.82 -12.52
C ALA A 217 -3.48 -11.46 -12.42
N ASN A 218 -4.47 -11.27 -11.53
CA ASN A 218 -5.39 -10.13 -11.60
C ASN A 218 -4.78 -8.75 -11.28
N VAL A 219 -3.54 -8.74 -10.84
CA VAL A 219 -2.79 -7.49 -10.66
C VAL A 219 -2.49 -6.83 -12.02
N ALA A 220 -2.18 -7.63 -13.05
CA ALA A 220 -1.99 -7.12 -14.40
C ALA A 220 -3.29 -6.50 -14.96
N ASP A 221 -4.45 -7.10 -14.66
CA ASP A 221 -5.75 -6.55 -15.05
C ASP A 221 -5.99 -5.16 -14.43
N ALA A 222 -5.59 -4.96 -13.17
CA ALA A 222 -5.70 -3.66 -12.51
C ALA A 222 -4.88 -2.59 -13.24
N GLY A 223 -3.66 -2.93 -13.71
CA GLY A 223 -2.83 -2.03 -14.52
C GLY A 223 -3.50 -1.65 -15.85
N LYS A 224 -4.10 -2.63 -16.53
CA LYS A 224 -4.83 -2.39 -17.78
C LYS A 224 -6.05 -1.49 -17.57
N LEU A 225 -6.85 -1.76 -16.55
CA LEU A 225 -8.03 -0.94 -16.23
C LEU A 225 -7.64 0.49 -15.85
N ALA A 226 -6.55 0.66 -15.10
CA ALA A 226 -6.00 1.97 -14.77
C ALA A 226 -5.57 2.73 -16.03
N ALA A 227 -4.86 2.07 -16.96
CA ALA A 227 -4.46 2.68 -18.22
C ALA A 227 -5.68 3.01 -19.12
N ASP A 228 -6.71 2.15 -19.15
CA ASP A 228 -7.96 2.41 -19.86
C ASP A 228 -8.70 3.63 -19.30
N TYR A 229 -8.71 3.81 -17.99
CA TYR A 229 -9.28 4.97 -17.34
C TYR A 229 -8.49 6.24 -17.64
N LEU A 230 -7.17 6.22 -17.41
CA LEU A 230 -6.29 7.39 -17.56
C LEU A 230 -6.26 7.91 -19.00
N THR A 231 -6.26 7.04 -20.02
CA THR A 231 -6.21 7.46 -21.41
C THR A 231 -7.50 8.10 -21.92
N ARG A 232 -8.61 7.96 -21.17
CA ARG A 232 -9.89 8.63 -21.49
C ARG A 232 -10.04 9.99 -20.80
N ARG A 233 -9.11 10.37 -19.94
CA ARG A 233 -9.18 11.63 -19.21
C ARG A 233 -8.58 12.76 -20.04
N ASP A 234 -9.30 13.85 -20.17
CA ASP A 234 -8.86 15.02 -20.94
C ASP A 234 -7.65 15.71 -20.28
N GLU A 235 -7.49 15.57 -18.96
CA GLU A 235 -6.41 16.16 -18.19
C GLU A 235 -5.11 15.36 -18.27
N ILE A 236 -5.15 14.12 -18.71
CA ILE A 236 -4.01 13.20 -18.68
C ILE A 236 -3.36 13.09 -20.06
N ASP A 237 -2.04 13.19 -20.10
CA ASP A 237 -1.26 12.87 -21.27
C ASP A 237 -1.06 11.35 -21.38
N ALA A 238 -1.81 10.74 -22.29
CA ALA A 238 -1.81 9.30 -22.52
C ALA A 238 -0.44 8.72 -22.92
N ASP A 239 0.44 9.55 -23.48
CA ASP A 239 1.79 9.14 -23.91
C ASP A 239 2.83 9.26 -22.79
N ARG A 240 2.45 9.79 -21.61
CA ARG A 240 3.34 9.99 -20.46
C ARG A 240 2.78 9.35 -19.18
N LEU A 241 2.43 8.05 -19.27
CA LEU A 241 2.00 7.26 -18.11
C LEU A 241 3.19 6.52 -17.51
N GLY A 242 3.36 6.57 -16.20
CA GLY A 242 4.37 5.82 -15.47
C GLY A 242 3.78 4.99 -14.33
N VAL A 243 4.56 4.03 -13.83
CA VAL A 243 4.22 3.24 -12.64
C VAL A 243 5.33 3.39 -11.61
N MET A 244 4.97 3.65 -10.37
CA MET A 244 5.86 3.59 -9.22
C MET A 244 5.29 2.67 -8.15
N ALA A 245 6.14 1.79 -7.59
CA ALA A 245 5.71 0.84 -6.59
C ALA A 245 6.79 0.56 -5.54
N SER A 246 6.35 0.10 -4.36
CA SER A 246 7.28 -0.25 -3.28
C SER A 246 6.90 -1.57 -2.60
N SER A 247 7.88 -2.25 -2.00
CA SER A 247 7.70 -3.51 -1.28
C SER A 247 7.01 -4.55 -2.18
N MET A 248 5.93 -5.21 -1.76
CA MET A 248 5.17 -6.16 -2.60
C MET A 248 4.70 -5.54 -3.93
N GLY A 249 4.53 -4.22 -4.00
CA GLY A 249 4.28 -3.52 -5.25
C GLY A 249 5.38 -3.70 -6.30
N SER A 250 6.62 -3.94 -5.86
CA SER A 250 7.76 -4.24 -6.76
C SER A 250 7.65 -5.61 -7.46
N TYR A 251 6.84 -6.51 -6.93
CA TYR A 251 6.41 -7.73 -7.62
C TYR A 251 5.24 -7.47 -8.57
N TRP A 252 4.32 -6.56 -8.21
CA TRP A 252 3.12 -6.31 -9.01
C TRP A 252 3.37 -5.40 -10.22
N ALA A 253 4.12 -4.30 -10.06
CA ALA A 253 4.35 -3.32 -11.11
C ALA A 253 5.03 -3.90 -12.37
N PRO A 254 6.09 -4.73 -12.27
CA PRO A 254 6.68 -5.39 -13.43
C PRO A 254 5.68 -6.24 -14.23
N ARG A 255 4.77 -6.94 -13.54
CA ARG A 255 3.70 -7.73 -14.20
C ARG A 255 2.76 -6.83 -14.98
N MET A 256 2.38 -5.68 -14.42
CA MET A 256 1.52 -4.71 -15.10
C MET A 256 2.18 -4.17 -16.37
N VAL A 257 3.41 -3.66 -16.29
CA VAL A 257 4.09 -3.05 -17.44
C VAL A 257 4.59 -4.07 -18.47
N ALA A 258 4.75 -5.33 -18.06
CA ALA A 258 5.03 -6.43 -18.99
C ALA A 258 3.85 -6.70 -19.93
N GLU A 259 2.62 -6.47 -19.51
CA GLU A 259 1.41 -6.72 -20.28
C GLU A 259 0.79 -5.44 -20.84
N GLU A 260 0.87 -4.32 -20.11
CA GLU A 260 0.27 -3.03 -20.50
C GLU A 260 1.34 -2.04 -21.01
N LYS A 261 1.44 -1.90 -22.33
CA LYS A 261 2.48 -1.11 -23.01
C LYS A 261 2.23 0.41 -23.07
N ARG A 262 1.08 0.87 -22.62
CA ARG A 262 0.80 2.30 -22.47
C ARG A 262 1.61 2.94 -21.33
N PHE A 263 2.05 2.17 -20.36
CA PHE A 263 3.02 2.65 -19.38
C PHE A 263 4.40 2.81 -20.00
N LYS A 264 4.97 4.01 -19.89
CA LYS A 264 6.22 4.44 -20.54
C LYS A 264 7.42 4.42 -19.60
N ALA A 265 7.22 4.18 -18.32
CA ALA A 265 8.28 4.01 -17.33
C ALA A 265 7.77 3.19 -16.13
N CYS A 266 8.66 2.43 -15.52
CA CYS A 266 8.40 1.69 -14.30
C CYS A 266 9.55 1.88 -13.31
N ALA A 267 9.24 2.28 -12.07
CA ALA A 267 10.21 2.39 -11.00
C ALA A 267 9.71 1.61 -9.76
N VAL A 268 10.59 0.81 -9.16
CA VAL A 268 10.25 0.01 -7.98
C VAL A 268 11.33 0.12 -6.90
N SER A 269 10.92 0.02 -5.63
CA SER A 269 11.82 0.07 -4.48
C SER A 269 11.42 -0.92 -3.39
N GLY A 270 12.38 -1.33 -2.50
CA GLY A 270 12.11 -2.29 -1.44
C GLY A 270 11.65 -3.62 -2.02
N VAL A 271 12.55 -4.29 -2.70
CA VAL A 271 12.23 -5.32 -3.71
C VAL A 271 11.68 -6.63 -3.14
N CYS A 272 10.68 -7.19 -3.82
CA CYS A 272 10.06 -8.50 -3.55
C CYS A 272 10.15 -9.35 -4.84
N MET A 273 11.36 -9.80 -5.18
CA MET A 273 11.67 -10.44 -6.48
C MET A 273 11.99 -11.93 -6.36
N GLU A 274 12.05 -12.46 -5.16
CA GLU A 274 12.29 -13.88 -4.93
C GLU A 274 11.10 -14.71 -5.40
N PRO A 275 11.31 -15.79 -6.20
CA PRO A 275 10.24 -16.71 -6.57
C PRO A 275 9.58 -17.33 -5.33
N GLY A 276 8.23 -17.30 -5.29
CA GLY A 276 7.46 -17.79 -4.14
C GLY A 276 7.50 -16.88 -2.92
N GLN A 277 8.27 -15.78 -2.94
CA GLN A 277 8.42 -14.83 -1.83
C GLN A 277 8.80 -15.52 -0.52
N PHE A 278 9.74 -16.50 -0.60
CA PHE A 278 10.06 -17.38 0.52
C PHE A 278 10.59 -16.61 1.73
N ALA A 279 11.51 -15.66 1.54
CA ALA A 279 12.07 -14.87 2.62
C ALA A 279 10.96 -14.09 3.37
N ILE A 280 10.04 -13.45 2.64
CA ILE A 280 8.93 -12.69 3.24
C ILE A 280 7.96 -13.60 3.98
N PHE A 281 7.54 -14.71 3.38
CA PHE A 281 6.48 -15.53 3.96
C PHE A 281 6.96 -16.55 4.98
N ASN A 282 8.22 -16.98 4.92
CA ASN A 282 8.71 -18.09 5.76
C ASN A 282 9.88 -17.71 6.67
N MET A 283 10.65 -16.67 6.35
CA MET A 283 11.81 -16.27 7.15
C MET A 283 11.58 -14.99 7.95
N SER A 284 10.66 -14.10 7.49
CA SER A 284 10.35 -12.83 8.13
C SER A 284 9.22 -12.96 9.16
N SER A 285 8.71 -11.84 9.67
CA SER A 285 7.60 -11.81 10.62
C SER A 285 6.39 -12.60 10.09
N PRO A 286 5.73 -13.43 10.91
CA PRO A 286 4.56 -14.21 10.49
C PRO A 286 3.38 -13.32 10.07
N THR A 287 3.39 -12.04 10.42
CA THR A 287 2.38 -11.07 10.01
C THR A 287 2.34 -10.85 8.50
N PHE A 288 3.48 -10.94 7.81
CA PHE A 288 3.53 -10.80 6.35
C PHE A 288 2.78 -11.93 5.63
N LYS A 289 3.04 -13.17 6.02
CA LYS A 289 2.33 -14.33 5.46
C LYS A 289 0.84 -14.26 5.76
N LEU A 290 0.48 -13.95 7.02
CA LEU A 290 -0.90 -13.85 7.46
C LEU A 290 -1.67 -12.75 6.69
N ASN A 291 -1.03 -11.59 6.46
CA ASN A 291 -1.62 -10.52 5.67
C ASN A 291 -1.83 -10.95 4.20
N TYR A 292 -0.85 -11.59 3.58
CA TYR A 292 -1.01 -12.02 2.19
C TYR A 292 -2.02 -13.16 2.03
N MET A 293 -2.12 -14.06 3.02
CA MET A 293 -3.21 -15.05 3.10
C MET A 293 -4.58 -14.37 3.12
N TYR A 294 -4.73 -13.32 3.96
CA TYR A 294 -5.95 -12.51 3.97
C TYR A 294 -6.21 -11.83 2.63
N MET A 295 -5.21 -11.19 2.02
CA MET A 295 -5.32 -10.52 0.72
C MET A 295 -5.77 -11.46 -0.39
N SER A 296 -5.24 -12.68 -0.40
CA SER A 296 -5.52 -13.70 -1.41
C SER A 296 -6.68 -14.61 -1.06
N GLY A 297 -7.19 -14.52 0.19
CA GLY A 297 -8.37 -15.25 0.66
C GLY A 297 -8.10 -16.71 0.98
N TYR A 298 -6.86 -17.06 1.26
CA TYR A 298 -6.50 -18.37 1.80
C TYR A 298 -6.61 -18.36 3.32
N ASP A 299 -7.24 -19.36 3.88
CA ASP A 299 -7.40 -19.56 5.30
C ASP A 299 -6.64 -20.77 5.86
N ASP A 300 -6.00 -21.53 4.98
CA ASP A 300 -5.13 -22.68 5.29
C ASP A 300 -3.71 -22.42 4.78
N GLU A 301 -2.70 -22.63 5.65
CA GLU A 301 -1.31 -22.32 5.36
C GLU A 301 -0.74 -23.23 4.26
N ALA A 302 -1.10 -24.51 4.22
CA ALA A 302 -0.56 -25.43 3.23
C ALA A 302 -1.06 -25.12 1.82
N THR A 303 -2.35 -24.78 1.67
CA THR A 303 -2.90 -24.35 0.39
C THR A 303 -2.37 -23.00 -0.04
N PHE A 304 -2.12 -22.08 0.90
CA PHE A 304 -1.42 -20.83 0.60
C PHE A 304 0.00 -21.06 0.12
N ASP A 305 0.76 -21.99 0.73
CA ASP A 305 2.15 -22.27 0.33
C ASP A 305 2.23 -22.82 -1.10
N GLU A 306 1.25 -23.61 -1.53
CA GLU A 306 1.15 -24.02 -2.94
C GLU A 306 0.84 -22.84 -3.87
N PHE A 307 -0.07 -21.96 -3.48
CA PHE A 307 -0.33 -20.73 -4.23
C PHE A 307 0.91 -19.83 -4.29
N ALA A 308 1.62 -19.64 -3.19
CA ALA A 308 2.80 -18.79 -3.12
C ALA A 308 3.88 -19.19 -4.15
N LYS A 309 4.05 -20.48 -4.42
CA LYS A 309 4.97 -21.00 -5.45
C LYS A 309 4.68 -20.45 -6.85
N THR A 310 3.46 -20.00 -7.12
CA THR A 310 3.08 -19.38 -8.40
C THR A 310 3.49 -17.92 -8.53
N LEU A 311 3.93 -17.29 -7.43
CA LEU A 311 4.36 -15.90 -7.39
C LEU A 311 5.81 -15.79 -7.89
N SER A 312 6.00 -15.58 -9.19
CA SER A 312 7.32 -15.44 -9.82
C SER A 312 7.31 -14.34 -10.88
N LEU A 313 8.43 -13.63 -11.01
CA LEU A 313 8.69 -12.69 -12.09
C LEU A 313 9.56 -13.30 -13.22
N GLU A 314 9.95 -14.55 -13.11
CA GLU A 314 10.73 -15.24 -14.15
C GLU A 314 9.97 -15.24 -15.48
N GLY A 315 10.65 -14.79 -16.54
CA GLY A 315 10.07 -14.63 -17.87
C GLY A 315 9.05 -13.46 -17.99
N VAL A 316 8.69 -12.80 -16.90
CA VAL A 316 7.87 -11.58 -16.91
C VAL A 316 8.73 -10.36 -17.22
N THR A 317 9.86 -10.22 -16.56
CA THR A 317 10.78 -9.09 -16.75
C THR A 317 11.34 -9.02 -18.17
N ALA A 318 11.50 -10.15 -18.84
CA ALA A 318 11.87 -10.23 -20.26
C ALA A 318 10.87 -9.56 -21.22
N LYS A 319 9.63 -9.32 -20.76
CA LYS A 319 8.59 -8.65 -21.55
C LYS A 319 8.51 -7.14 -21.29
N ILE A 320 9.29 -6.58 -20.36
CA ILE A 320 9.28 -5.16 -20.06
C ILE A 320 9.99 -4.40 -21.17
N THR A 321 9.28 -3.48 -21.83
CA THR A 321 9.79 -2.69 -22.95
C THR A 321 9.99 -1.20 -22.63
N CYS A 322 9.43 -0.72 -21.51
CA CYS A 322 9.63 0.64 -21.03
C CYS A 322 10.87 0.74 -20.14
N PRO A 323 11.49 1.92 -20.00
CA PRO A 323 12.55 2.16 -19.02
C PRO A 323 12.17 1.62 -17.65
N TYR A 324 13.06 0.83 -17.04
CA TYR A 324 12.82 0.10 -15.80
C TYR A 324 13.89 0.43 -14.77
N MET A 325 13.47 1.01 -13.63
CA MET A 325 14.36 1.36 -12.51
C MET A 325 14.03 0.49 -11.30
N VAL A 326 15.08 -0.05 -10.68
CA VAL A 326 14.99 -0.82 -9.43
C VAL A 326 15.90 -0.16 -8.39
N VAL A 327 15.35 0.05 -7.20
CA VAL A 327 16.08 0.51 -6.01
C VAL A 327 16.04 -0.58 -4.98
N ALA A 328 17.19 -1.11 -4.58
CA ALA A 328 17.34 -2.23 -3.65
C ALA A 328 18.34 -1.89 -2.55
N GLY A 329 18.23 -2.54 -1.40
CA GLY A 329 19.25 -2.57 -0.35
C GLY A 329 20.11 -3.83 -0.50
N GLU A 330 21.42 -3.73 -0.30
CA GLU A 330 22.31 -4.88 -0.38
C GLU A 330 21.99 -5.93 0.71
N ASP A 331 21.69 -5.43 1.91
CA ASP A 331 21.37 -6.24 3.09
C ASP A 331 19.85 -6.42 3.32
N ASP A 332 19.03 -6.34 2.27
CA ASP A 332 17.58 -6.54 2.41
C ASP A 332 17.26 -8.01 2.75
N GLU A 333 16.87 -8.26 4.00
CA GLU A 333 16.52 -9.61 4.50
C GLU A 333 15.30 -10.22 3.80
N HIS A 334 14.53 -9.42 3.04
CA HIS A 334 13.31 -9.88 2.38
C HIS A 334 13.54 -10.34 0.93
N CYS A 335 14.69 -9.99 0.34
CA CYS A 335 15.01 -10.36 -1.04
C CYS A 335 16.51 -10.38 -1.30
N ASP A 336 17.08 -11.57 -1.43
CA ASP A 336 18.49 -11.74 -1.83
C ASP A 336 18.76 -11.06 -3.19
N MET A 337 19.82 -10.25 -3.26
CA MET A 337 20.24 -9.51 -4.43
C MET A 337 20.46 -10.38 -5.68
N LYS A 338 20.74 -11.68 -5.53
CA LYS A 338 20.85 -12.61 -6.68
C LYS A 338 19.58 -12.64 -7.54
N PHE A 339 18.40 -12.51 -6.94
CA PHE A 339 17.13 -12.46 -7.66
C PHE A 339 16.97 -11.13 -8.39
N VAL A 340 17.39 -10.02 -7.77
CA VAL A 340 17.40 -8.68 -8.39
C VAL A 340 18.29 -8.68 -9.61
N TYR A 341 19.54 -9.13 -9.50
CA TYR A 341 20.49 -9.19 -10.62
C TYR A 341 19.97 -10.08 -11.76
N LYS A 342 19.40 -11.26 -11.42
CA LYS A 342 18.82 -12.17 -12.41
C LYS A 342 17.71 -11.49 -13.21
N LEU A 343 16.71 -10.95 -12.55
CA LEU A 343 15.54 -10.33 -13.18
C LEU A 343 15.89 -9.04 -13.95
N MET A 344 16.82 -8.25 -13.41
CA MET A 344 17.37 -7.09 -14.13
C MET A 344 18.16 -7.52 -15.38
N GLY A 345 18.87 -8.67 -15.32
CA GLY A 345 19.54 -9.26 -16.48
C GLY A 345 18.58 -9.63 -17.60
N GLU A 346 17.40 -10.14 -17.27
CA GLU A 346 16.36 -10.57 -18.24
C GLU A 346 15.69 -9.38 -18.96
N ALA A 347 15.55 -8.21 -18.31
CA ALA A 347 14.81 -7.08 -18.86
C ALA A 347 15.56 -6.48 -20.08
N PRO A 348 14.93 -6.42 -21.28
CA PRO A 348 15.57 -5.91 -22.50
C PRO A 348 15.56 -4.38 -22.58
N ALA A 349 14.68 -3.70 -21.86
CA ALA A 349 14.51 -2.25 -21.87
C ALA A 349 15.71 -1.51 -21.27
N PRO A 350 15.87 -0.20 -21.52
CA PRO A 350 16.77 0.63 -20.75
C PRO A 350 16.49 0.47 -19.25
N LYS A 351 17.53 0.17 -18.47
CA LYS A 351 17.36 -0.19 -17.06
C LYS A 351 18.39 0.47 -16.16
N LEU A 352 17.96 0.78 -14.94
CA LEU A 352 18.81 1.34 -13.90
C LEU A 352 18.60 0.53 -12.62
N LEU A 353 19.67 0.01 -12.07
CA LEU A 353 19.70 -0.58 -10.73
C LEU A 353 20.48 0.37 -9.82
N TYR A 354 19.83 0.82 -8.77
CA TYR A 354 20.46 1.57 -7.68
C TYR A 354 20.46 0.70 -6.43
N VAL A 355 21.66 0.42 -5.90
CA VAL A 355 21.84 -0.39 -4.70
C VAL A 355 22.31 0.52 -3.58
N PHE A 356 21.59 0.51 -2.46
CA PHE A 356 22.06 1.09 -1.21
C PHE A 356 22.96 0.06 -0.52
N GLU A 357 24.21 0.43 -0.32
CA GLU A 357 25.18 -0.32 0.48
C GLU A 357 24.83 -0.14 1.97
N GLY A 358 24.91 -1.21 2.75
CA GLY A 358 24.51 -1.28 4.15
C GLY A 358 25.39 -0.51 5.14
#